data_1412cd7ccbcade41d2e9a8b87a6bb19b
#
_entry.id   1412cd7ccbcade41d2e9a8b87a6bb19b
#
_cell.length_a   1.000
_cell.length_b   1.000
_cell.length_c   1.000
_cell.angle_alpha   90.00
_cell.angle_beta   90.00
_cell.angle_gamma   90.00
#
_symmetry.space_group_name_H-M   'P 1'
#
loop_
_entity.id
_entity.type
_entity.pdbx_description
1 polymer ?
#
loop_
_entity_poly.entity_id
_entity_poly.type
_entity_poly.pdbx_seq_one_letter_code
_entity_poly.pdbx_strand_id
1 'polypeptide(L)'
;MKKHYSIRFLLLVALATAFSLILVFTVLYSANSQRAHVEEFSHKYVDGLVKSYFDGLNTMMVTGTIGNRDVLREKVKAPEDVLDVRVIRSDLLNRTFGNGNESEQARQPLDRKALSGERVEAYSKNEEGRVYTLIEPVIARENYQGVNCLGCHQAREGDILGAIRVDYSLAGSDARLHQQLLTSGGIQVAIFVAVFFLTAVVL
;
A
#
# COMPACT_ATOMS: atom_id res chain seq x y z
N MET A 1 -33.28 30.30 -42.46
CA MET A 1 -33.24 28.92 -43.06
C MET A 1 -33.11 27.90 -41.97
N LYS A 2 -34.17 27.12 -41.63
CA LYS A 2 -34.06 25.99 -40.67
C LYS A 2 -33.42 24.82 -41.45
N LYS A 3 -32.20 24.45 -41.09
CA LYS A 3 -31.55 23.24 -41.61
C LYS A 3 -32.34 22.02 -41.10
N HIS A 4 -33.05 21.31 -41.97
CA HIS A 4 -33.65 20.05 -41.66
C HIS A 4 -32.55 18.97 -41.75
N TYR A 5 -32.12 18.47 -40.58
CA TYR A 5 -31.20 17.34 -40.54
C TYR A 5 -31.97 16.04 -40.85
N SER A 6 -31.35 15.11 -41.59
CA SER A 6 -31.93 13.79 -41.83
C SER A 6 -32.10 13.04 -40.49
N ILE A 7 -33.19 12.26 -40.38
CA ILE A 7 -33.45 11.41 -39.19
C ILE A 7 -32.25 10.48 -38.93
N ARG A 8 -31.63 9.96 -40.00
CA ARG A 8 -30.40 9.15 -39.89
C ARG A 8 -29.27 9.89 -39.20
N PHE A 9 -29.04 11.15 -39.54
CA PHE A 9 -28.01 11.99 -38.90
C PHE A 9 -28.29 12.20 -37.43
N LEU A 10 -29.53 12.49 -37.05
CA LEU A 10 -29.92 12.68 -35.66
C LEU A 10 -29.75 11.40 -34.83
N LEU A 11 -30.10 10.24 -35.38
CA LEU A 11 -29.91 8.94 -34.75
C LEU A 11 -28.44 8.62 -34.55
N LEU A 12 -27.57 8.87 -35.53
CA LEU A 12 -26.12 8.64 -35.40
C LEU A 12 -25.49 9.56 -34.36
N VAL A 13 -25.89 10.84 -34.30
CA VAL A 13 -25.41 11.77 -33.27
C VAL A 13 -25.88 11.33 -31.88
N ALA A 14 -27.14 10.95 -31.71
CA ALA A 14 -27.66 10.45 -30.45
C ALA A 14 -26.92 9.17 -29.98
N LEU A 15 -26.67 8.25 -30.92
CA LEU A 15 -25.92 7.02 -30.63
C LEU A 15 -24.46 7.33 -30.22
N ALA A 16 -23.78 8.19 -30.99
CA ALA A 16 -22.41 8.61 -30.68
C ALA A 16 -22.30 9.28 -29.33
N THR A 17 -23.24 10.16 -28.98
CA THR A 17 -23.23 10.83 -27.64
C THR A 17 -23.48 9.83 -26.51
N ALA A 18 -24.45 8.92 -26.65
CA ALA A 18 -24.74 7.90 -25.66
C ALA A 18 -23.52 6.99 -25.41
N PHE A 19 -22.90 6.50 -26.47
CA PHE A 19 -21.70 5.66 -26.37
C PHE A 19 -20.51 6.42 -25.76
N SER A 20 -20.30 7.69 -26.12
CA SER A 20 -19.23 8.51 -25.54
C SER A 20 -19.42 8.69 -24.03
N LEU A 21 -20.65 8.92 -23.58
CA LEU A 21 -20.95 9.03 -22.14
C LEU A 21 -20.70 7.71 -21.40
N ILE A 22 -21.11 6.58 -21.99
CA ILE A 22 -20.86 5.25 -21.41
C ILE A 22 -19.35 4.98 -21.33
N LEU A 23 -18.59 5.31 -22.38
CA LEU A 23 -17.14 5.14 -22.42
C LEU A 23 -16.45 5.94 -21.29
N VAL A 24 -16.79 7.22 -21.19
CA VAL A 24 -16.22 8.08 -20.14
C VAL A 24 -16.56 7.54 -18.75
N PHE A 25 -17.81 7.17 -18.54
CA PHE A 25 -18.25 6.59 -17.26
C PHE A 25 -17.51 5.31 -16.92
N THR A 26 -17.40 4.36 -17.86
CA THR A 26 -16.71 3.07 -17.62
C THR A 26 -15.22 3.25 -17.36
N VAL A 27 -14.54 4.16 -18.07
CA VAL A 27 -13.12 4.45 -17.84
C VAL A 27 -12.90 5.08 -16.45
N LEU A 28 -13.70 6.08 -16.09
CA LEU A 28 -13.58 6.73 -14.78
C LEU A 28 -13.91 5.77 -13.62
N TYR A 29 -14.97 4.97 -13.77
CA TYR A 29 -15.35 3.96 -12.79
C TYR A 29 -14.26 2.89 -12.62
N SER A 30 -13.75 2.36 -13.74
CA SER A 30 -12.66 1.37 -13.72
C SER A 30 -11.39 1.93 -13.07
N ALA A 31 -11.00 3.16 -13.40
CA ALA A 31 -9.83 3.81 -12.82
C ALA A 31 -9.95 3.95 -11.30
N ASN A 32 -11.11 4.42 -10.82
CA ASN A 32 -11.34 4.62 -9.39
C ASN A 32 -11.40 3.29 -8.63
N SER A 33 -12.11 2.30 -9.18
CA SER A 33 -12.23 0.96 -8.59
C SER A 33 -10.87 0.25 -8.49
N GLN A 34 -10.06 0.30 -9.55
CA GLN A 34 -8.75 -0.35 -9.56
C GLN A 34 -7.77 0.33 -8.60
N ARG A 35 -7.82 1.66 -8.48
CA ARG A 35 -7.00 2.38 -7.49
C ARG A 35 -7.34 1.95 -6.06
N ALA A 36 -8.62 1.86 -5.74
CA ALA A 36 -9.07 1.39 -4.42
C ALA A 36 -8.59 -0.04 -4.13
N HIS A 37 -8.64 -0.94 -5.11
CA HIS A 37 -8.12 -2.31 -4.95
C HIS A 37 -6.61 -2.35 -4.74
N VAL A 38 -5.84 -1.52 -5.46
CA VAL A 38 -4.37 -1.43 -5.26
C VAL A 38 -4.05 -0.93 -3.85
N GLU A 39 -4.76 0.08 -3.37
CA GLU A 39 -4.57 0.60 -2.02
C GLU A 39 -4.92 -0.46 -0.97
N GLU A 40 -6.09 -1.10 -1.06
CA GLU A 40 -6.51 -2.16 -0.15
C GLU A 40 -5.52 -3.35 -0.13
N PHE A 41 -5.05 -3.77 -1.30
CA PHE A 41 -4.06 -4.84 -1.41
C PHE A 41 -2.74 -4.44 -0.74
N SER A 42 -2.26 -3.21 -1.00
CA SER A 42 -1.03 -2.70 -0.41
C SER A 42 -1.10 -2.62 1.11
N HIS A 43 -2.24 -2.16 1.66
CA HIS A 43 -2.47 -2.16 3.11
C HIS A 43 -2.37 -3.57 3.69
N LYS A 44 -3.11 -4.53 3.14
CA LYS A 44 -3.10 -5.93 3.62
C LYS A 44 -1.71 -6.57 3.50
N TYR A 45 -1.00 -6.28 2.41
CA TYR A 45 0.34 -6.82 2.18
C TYR A 45 1.33 -6.27 3.21
N VAL A 46 1.34 -4.95 3.43
CA VAL A 46 2.24 -4.30 4.38
C VAL A 46 1.91 -4.69 5.82
N ASP A 47 0.62 -4.83 6.18
CA ASP A 47 0.20 -5.40 7.47
C ASP A 47 0.77 -6.80 7.68
N GLY A 48 0.68 -7.64 6.66
CA GLY A 48 1.26 -8.98 6.68
C GLY A 48 2.78 -8.96 6.85
N LEU A 49 3.48 -8.04 6.20
CA LEU A 49 4.93 -7.87 6.35
C LEU A 49 5.31 -7.45 7.77
N VAL A 50 4.63 -6.44 8.33
CA VAL A 50 4.86 -5.97 9.71
C VAL A 50 4.68 -7.11 10.70
N LYS A 51 3.57 -7.84 10.58
CA LYS A 51 3.28 -8.99 11.44
C LYS A 51 4.32 -10.10 11.30
N SER A 52 4.63 -10.49 10.07
CA SER A 52 5.61 -11.55 9.79
C SER A 52 7.02 -11.18 10.27
N TYR A 53 7.41 -9.92 10.11
CA TYR A 53 8.68 -9.42 10.60
C TYR A 53 8.74 -9.45 12.13
N PHE A 54 7.66 -9.01 12.81
CA PHE A 54 7.58 -9.07 14.26
C PHE A 54 7.59 -10.52 14.78
N ASP A 55 6.84 -11.42 14.17
CA ASP A 55 6.81 -12.84 14.54
C ASP A 55 8.19 -13.49 14.36
N GLY A 56 8.92 -13.12 13.30
CA GLY A 56 10.31 -13.51 13.11
C GLY A 56 11.24 -13.02 14.20
N LEU A 57 11.17 -11.71 14.55
CA LEU A 57 11.94 -11.13 15.65
C LEU A 57 11.60 -11.79 16.99
N ASN A 58 10.31 -12.03 17.26
CA ASN A 58 9.85 -12.69 18.48
C ASN A 58 10.41 -14.12 18.58
N THR A 59 10.39 -14.88 17.49
CA THR A 59 11.03 -16.20 17.43
C THR A 59 12.52 -16.11 17.72
N MET A 60 13.23 -15.12 17.14
CA MET A 60 14.67 -14.94 17.38
C MET A 60 14.98 -14.53 18.83
N MET A 61 14.09 -13.74 19.48
CA MET A 61 14.22 -13.44 20.91
C MET A 61 14.10 -14.68 21.77
N VAL A 62 13.08 -15.50 21.53
CA VAL A 62 12.83 -16.75 22.30
C VAL A 62 13.95 -17.77 22.11
N THR A 63 14.51 -17.87 20.90
CA THR A 63 15.59 -18.81 20.59
C THR A 63 16.99 -18.27 20.87
N GLY A 64 17.12 -17.04 21.38
CA GLY A 64 18.42 -16.41 21.69
C GLY A 64 19.23 -16.01 20.44
N THR A 65 18.60 -15.96 19.26
CA THR A 65 19.27 -15.65 17.98
C THR A 65 19.05 -14.21 17.50
N ILE A 66 18.53 -13.32 18.36
CA ILE A 66 18.19 -11.92 18.01
C ILE A 66 19.39 -11.10 17.48
N GLY A 67 20.61 -11.53 17.74
CA GLY A 67 21.83 -10.95 17.15
C GLY A 67 21.86 -11.01 15.63
N ASN A 68 21.12 -11.93 15.02
CA ASN A 68 21.03 -12.11 13.56
C ASN A 68 19.85 -11.33 12.93
N ARG A 69 19.22 -10.40 13.64
CA ARG A 69 18.02 -9.67 13.18
C ARG A 69 18.23 -8.89 11.89
N ASP A 70 19.47 -8.47 11.60
CA ASP A 70 19.78 -7.78 10.35
C ASP A 70 19.61 -8.71 9.14
N VAL A 71 19.91 -10.02 9.29
CA VAL A 71 19.68 -11.02 8.23
C VAL A 71 18.17 -11.15 7.94
N LEU A 72 17.34 -11.17 8.98
CA LEU A 72 15.89 -11.20 8.83
C LEU A 72 15.39 -9.94 8.14
N ARG A 73 15.89 -8.76 8.56
CA ARG A 73 15.55 -7.47 7.94
C ARG A 73 15.84 -7.47 6.44
N GLU A 74 17.03 -7.87 6.03
CA GLU A 74 17.40 -7.90 4.61
C GLU A 74 16.54 -8.90 3.81
N LYS A 75 16.14 -10.03 4.39
CA LYS A 75 15.22 -10.97 3.74
C LYS A 75 13.83 -10.38 3.55
N VAL A 76 13.30 -9.67 4.54
CA VAL A 76 11.98 -9.03 4.44
C VAL A 76 12.01 -7.84 3.48
N LYS A 77 13.16 -7.16 3.36
CA LYS A 77 13.38 -6.06 2.44
C LYS A 77 13.68 -6.51 0.99
N ALA A 78 13.91 -7.78 0.75
CA ALA A 78 14.32 -8.29 -0.58
C ALA A 78 13.34 -8.02 -1.74
N PRO A 79 12.00 -7.94 -1.57
CA PRO A 79 11.10 -7.52 -2.65
C PRO A 79 11.35 -6.07 -3.06
N GLU A 80 11.41 -5.80 -4.38
CA GLU A 80 11.75 -4.49 -4.95
C GLU A 80 10.85 -3.35 -4.47
N ASP A 81 9.58 -3.64 -4.21
CA ASP A 81 8.61 -2.64 -3.73
C ASP A 81 8.77 -2.32 -2.23
N VAL A 82 9.57 -3.06 -1.46
CA VAL A 82 9.83 -2.81 -0.03
C VAL A 82 11.06 -1.93 0.12
N LEU A 83 10.85 -0.63 0.32
CA LEU A 83 11.92 0.37 0.37
C LEU A 83 12.71 0.31 1.68
N ASP A 84 12.02 0.14 2.79
CA ASP A 84 12.65 -0.03 4.11
C ASP A 84 11.78 -0.87 5.05
N VAL A 85 12.45 -1.64 5.90
CA VAL A 85 11.84 -2.35 7.02
C VAL A 85 12.77 -2.18 8.21
N ARG A 86 12.26 -1.67 9.33
CA ARG A 86 13.09 -1.49 10.52
C ARG A 86 12.30 -1.52 11.80
N VAL A 87 12.97 -1.91 12.86
CA VAL A 87 12.52 -1.70 14.24
C VAL A 87 12.86 -0.28 14.65
N ILE A 88 11.96 0.37 15.37
CA ILE A 88 12.20 1.63 16.07
C ILE A 88 12.15 1.32 17.56
N ARG A 89 13.24 1.51 18.25
CA ARG A 89 13.35 1.15 19.68
C ARG A 89 12.79 2.27 20.55
N SER A 90 12.05 1.89 21.61
CA SER A 90 11.63 2.84 22.64
C SER A 90 12.78 3.14 23.61
N ASP A 91 12.63 4.22 24.37
CA ASP A 91 13.57 4.56 25.45
C ASP A 91 13.63 3.47 26.53
N LEU A 92 12.51 2.77 26.78
CA LEU A 92 12.47 1.63 27.69
C LEU A 92 13.42 0.54 27.21
N LEU A 93 13.33 0.19 25.93
CA LEU A 93 14.17 -0.85 25.34
C LEU A 93 15.64 -0.45 25.29
N ASN A 94 15.92 0.83 25.01
CA ASN A 94 17.28 1.38 24.99
C ASN A 94 17.93 1.35 26.38
N ARG A 95 17.16 1.66 27.44
CA ARG A 95 17.67 1.58 28.82
C ARG A 95 17.98 0.14 29.27
N THR A 96 17.19 -0.83 28.80
CA THR A 96 17.33 -2.24 29.23
C THR A 96 18.43 -2.96 28.47
N PHE A 97 18.55 -2.72 27.15
CA PHE A 97 19.42 -3.50 26.24
C PHE A 97 20.44 -2.65 25.48
N GLY A 98 20.59 -1.36 25.81
CA GLY A 98 21.43 -0.43 25.07
C GLY A 98 20.77 0.10 23.81
N ASN A 99 21.41 1.09 23.17
CA ASN A 99 20.79 1.87 22.08
C ASN A 99 20.56 1.09 20.77
N GLY A 100 21.07 -0.13 20.65
CA GLY A 100 20.95 -0.89 19.41
C GLY A 100 21.70 -0.24 18.23
N ASN A 101 21.27 -0.56 17.00
CA ASN A 101 21.85 0.03 15.79
C ASN A 101 21.30 1.45 15.56
N GLU A 102 22.07 2.28 14.85
CA GLU A 102 21.62 3.64 14.50
C GLU A 102 20.31 3.62 13.68
N SER A 103 20.12 2.59 12.82
CA SER A 103 18.90 2.39 12.04
C SER A 103 17.65 2.13 12.89
N GLU A 104 17.82 1.71 14.14
CA GLU A 104 16.75 1.37 15.09
C GLU A 104 16.28 2.59 15.93
N GLN A 105 16.89 3.76 15.75
CA GLN A 105 16.52 4.97 16.46
C GLN A 105 15.39 5.72 15.73
N ALA A 106 14.54 6.41 16.51
CA ALA A 106 13.49 7.27 15.97
C ALA A 106 14.11 8.48 15.25
N ARG A 107 13.92 8.61 13.95
CA ARG A 107 14.51 9.66 13.12
C ARG A 107 13.49 10.71 12.68
N GLN A 108 12.25 10.33 12.53
CA GLN A 108 11.19 11.13 11.94
C GLN A 108 10.06 11.42 12.95
N PRO A 109 9.27 12.49 12.74
CA PRO A 109 8.13 12.76 13.60
C PRO A 109 7.12 11.60 13.66
N LEU A 110 6.91 10.87 12.56
CA LEU A 110 6.03 9.71 12.50
C LEU A 110 6.53 8.55 13.38
N ASP A 111 7.86 8.37 13.48
CA ASP A 111 8.46 7.35 14.36
C ASP A 111 8.12 7.64 15.83
N ARG A 112 8.24 8.92 16.26
CA ARG A 112 7.89 9.34 17.62
C ARG A 112 6.41 9.19 17.93
N LYS A 113 5.54 9.43 16.93
CA LYS A 113 4.11 9.23 17.05
C LYS A 113 3.77 7.76 17.30
N ALA A 114 4.42 6.84 16.60
CA ALA A 114 4.26 5.41 16.83
C ALA A 114 4.78 4.98 18.22
N LEU A 115 5.88 5.57 18.68
CA LEU A 115 6.40 5.31 20.04
C LEU A 115 5.51 5.88 21.17
N SER A 116 4.51 6.71 20.86
CA SER A 116 3.45 7.06 21.82
C SER A 116 2.29 6.06 21.85
N GLY A 117 2.38 4.97 21.08
CA GLY A 117 1.38 3.89 21.03
C GLY A 117 0.34 4.03 19.91
N GLU A 118 0.51 5.01 19.02
CA GLU A 118 -0.41 5.21 17.90
C GLU A 118 0.07 4.48 16.65
N ARG A 119 -0.80 3.67 16.03
CA ARG A 119 -0.56 3.13 14.68
C ARG A 119 -0.56 4.29 13.68
N VAL A 120 0.48 4.36 12.87
CA VAL A 120 0.67 5.45 11.90
C VAL A 120 0.61 4.89 10.49
N GLU A 121 -0.31 5.41 9.69
CA GLU A 121 -0.40 5.18 8.26
C GLU A 121 -0.22 6.51 7.54
N ALA A 122 0.68 6.56 6.54
CA ALA A 122 0.96 7.78 5.83
C ALA A 122 1.29 7.50 4.36
N TYR A 123 0.91 8.43 3.51
CA TYR A 123 1.32 8.48 2.11
C TYR A 123 2.28 9.64 1.90
N SER A 124 3.35 9.36 1.21
CA SER A 124 4.31 10.38 0.75
C SER A 124 4.61 10.18 -0.73
N LYS A 125 5.38 11.09 -1.31
CA LYS A 125 5.87 10.97 -2.68
C LYS A 125 7.36 11.27 -2.69
N ASN A 126 8.13 10.40 -3.33
CA ASN A 126 9.54 10.59 -3.65
C ASN A 126 9.73 10.71 -5.17
N GLU A 127 10.98 10.71 -5.64
CA GLU A 127 11.32 10.78 -7.07
C GLU A 127 10.80 9.58 -7.87
N GLU A 128 10.69 8.42 -7.25
CA GLU A 128 10.26 7.17 -7.89
C GLU A 128 8.73 7.01 -7.91
N GLY A 129 7.99 7.73 -7.06
CA GLY A 129 6.53 7.66 -7.03
C GLY A 129 5.92 7.79 -5.64
N ARG A 130 4.73 7.21 -5.47
CA ARG A 130 4.02 7.19 -4.18
C ARG A 130 4.62 6.12 -3.26
N VAL A 131 4.73 6.46 -1.98
CA VAL A 131 5.19 5.56 -0.92
C VAL A 131 4.11 5.47 0.14
N TYR A 132 3.75 4.25 0.52
CA TYR A 132 2.91 3.96 1.68
C TYR A 132 3.81 3.58 2.85
N THR A 133 3.67 4.29 3.97
CA THR A 133 4.38 4.03 5.23
C THR A 133 3.40 3.52 6.26
N LEU A 134 3.70 2.35 6.83
CA LEU A 134 3.03 1.83 8.01
C LEU A 134 4.02 1.74 9.16
N ILE A 135 3.63 2.27 10.32
CA ILE A 135 4.39 2.12 11.56
C ILE A 135 3.45 1.57 12.63
N GLU A 136 3.71 0.33 13.04
CA GLU A 136 2.92 -0.39 14.03
C GLU A 136 3.64 -0.39 15.38
N PRO A 137 3.04 0.14 16.46
CA PRO A 137 3.63 0.09 17.78
C PRO A 137 3.68 -1.35 18.31
N VAL A 138 4.80 -1.72 18.90
CA VAL A 138 4.99 -3.00 19.59
C VAL A 138 4.72 -2.80 21.07
N ILE A 139 3.60 -3.36 21.51
CA ILE A 139 3.08 -3.23 22.87
C ILE A 139 3.45 -4.48 23.68
N ALA A 140 3.99 -4.28 24.87
CA ALA A 140 4.29 -5.36 25.82
C ALA A 140 3.00 -6.09 26.25
N ARG A 141 2.98 -7.42 26.15
CA ARG A 141 1.85 -8.26 26.52
C ARG A 141 2.31 -9.47 27.31
N GLU A 142 1.49 -9.90 28.29
CA GLU A 142 1.73 -11.16 29.01
C GLU A 142 1.67 -12.37 28.09
N ASN A 143 0.84 -12.29 27.07
CA ASN A 143 0.70 -13.38 26.09
C ASN A 143 0.58 -12.80 24.68
N TYR A 144 1.68 -12.84 23.93
CA TYR A 144 1.67 -12.63 22.48
C TYR A 144 1.94 -13.98 21.81
N GLN A 145 0.89 -14.64 21.33
CA GLN A 145 0.98 -15.94 20.65
C GLN A 145 1.78 -17.01 21.43
N GLY A 146 1.57 -17.05 22.75
CA GLY A 146 2.28 -18.00 23.64
C GLY A 146 3.59 -17.48 24.21
N VAL A 147 4.02 -16.27 23.87
CA VAL A 147 5.25 -15.65 24.37
C VAL A 147 4.92 -14.52 25.35
N ASN A 148 5.58 -14.53 26.52
CA ASN A 148 5.46 -13.49 27.52
C ASN A 148 6.54 -12.41 27.30
N CYS A 149 6.13 -11.23 26.82
CA CYS A 149 7.04 -10.10 26.61
C CYS A 149 7.60 -9.52 27.92
N LEU A 150 6.82 -9.57 29.00
CA LEU A 150 7.14 -8.88 30.27
C LEU A 150 8.33 -9.52 30.98
N GLY A 151 8.48 -10.85 30.86
CA GLY A 151 9.55 -11.59 31.52
C GLY A 151 10.96 -11.24 31.01
N CYS A 152 11.07 -10.89 29.72
CA CYS A 152 12.36 -10.56 29.09
C CYS A 152 12.65 -9.05 29.10
N HIS A 153 11.60 -8.21 28.95
CA HIS A 153 11.78 -6.77 28.74
C HIS A 153 11.66 -5.92 30.01
N GLN A 154 11.39 -6.51 31.17
CA GLN A 154 11.15 -5.81 32.45
C GLN A 154 10.13 -4.67 32.29
N ALA A 155 9.12 -4.91 31.47
CA ALA A 155 8.07 -3.96 31.12
C ALA A 155 6.77 -4.29 31.87
N ARG A 156 5.82 -3.36 31.87
CA ARG A 156 4.45 -3.57 32.32
C ARG A 156 3.56 -3.89 31.13
N GLU A 157 2.46 -4.57 31.37
CA GLU A 157 1.42 -4.75 30.35
C GLU A 157 1.00 -3.38 29.77
N GLY A 158 1.03 -3.25 28.44
CA GLY A 158 0.71 -2.01 27.75
C GLY A 158 1.90 -1.06 27.49
N ASP A 159 3.07 -1.28 28.06
CA ASP A 159 4.25 -0.47 27.75
C ASP A 159 4.66 -0.61 26.28
N ILE A 160 5.13 0.49 25.68
CA ILE A 160 5.61 0.50 24.30
C ILE A 160 7.08 0.05 24.27
N LEU A 161 7.32 -1.14 23.69
CA LEU A 161 8.66 -1.70 23.51
C LEU A 161 9.39 -1.06 22.34
N GLY A 162 8.63 -0.63 21.33
CA GLY A 162 9.15 -0.05 20.11
C GLY A 162 8.06 0.08 19.05
N ALA A 163 8.46 0.18 17.80
CA ALA A 163 7.54 0.11 16.67
C ALA A 163 8.23 -0.58 15.49
N ILE A 164 7.44 -1.13 14.57
CA ILE A 164 7.93 -1.66 13.29
C ILE A 164 7.47 -0.73 12.20
N ARG A 165 8.43 -0.22 11.43
CA ARG A 165 8.19 0.62 10.26
C ARG A 165 8.44 -0.17 8.99
N VAL A 166 7.50 -0.06 8.06
CA VAL A 166 7.63 -0.52 6.67
C VAL A 166 7.32 0.65 5.75
N ASP A 167 8.24 0.95 4.83
CA ASP A 167 8.04 1.89 3.73
C ASP A 167 7.92 1.07 2.44
N TYR A 168 6.77 1.19 1.76
CA TYR A 168 6.40 0.38 0.59
C TYR A 168 6.15 1.26 -0.62
N SER A 169 6.79 0.97 -1.76
CA SER A 169 6.60 1.68 -3.02
C SER A 169 5.32 1.28 -3.71
N LEU A 170 4.52 2.26 -4.11
CA LEU A 170 3.36 2.05 -4.98
C LEU A 170 3.68 2.29 -6.46
N ALA A 171 4.91 2.66 -6.79
CA ALA A 171 5.32 3.05 -8.15
C ALA A 171 5.04 1.94 -9.18
N GLY A 172 5.43 0.69 -8.88
CA GLY A 172 5.18 -0.45 -9.75
C GLY A 172 3.68 -0.75 -9.94
N SER A 173 2.90 -0.61 -8.88
CA SER A 173 1.44 -0.78 -8.94
C SER A 173 0.76 0.34 -9.71
N ASP A 174 1.19 1.59 -9.52
CA ASP A 174 0.69 2.76 -10.26
C ASP A 174 1.03 2.66 -11.76
N ALA A 175 2.22 2.20 -12.12
CA ALA A 175 2.62 1.99 -13.50
C ALA A 175 1.77 0.90 -14.19
N ARG A 176 1.57 -0.24 -13.51
CA ARG A 176 0.69 -1.32 -14.01
C ARG A 176 -0.74 -0.85 -14.18
N LEU A 177 -1.28 -0.10 -13.23
CA LEU A 177 -2.60 0.50 -13.31
C LEU A 177 -2.73 1.43 -14.53
N HIS A 178 -1.74 2.30 -14.73
CA HIS A 178 -1.74 3.21 -15.89
C HIS A 178 -1.72 2.44 -17.22
N GLN A 179 -0.86 1.45 -17.35
CA GLN A 179 -0.79 0.59 -18.55
C GLN A 179 -2.10 -0.15 -18.79
N GLN A 180 -2.72 -0.71 -17.75
CA GLN A 180 -3.99 -1.42 -17.85
C GLN A 180 -5.13 -0.50 -18.30
N LEU A 181 -5.18 0.74 -17.78
CA LEU A 181 -6.18 1.73 -18.18
C LEU A 181 -6.00 2.14 -19.65
N LEU A 182 -4.77 2.32 -20.13
CA LEU A 182 -4.50 2.62 -21.53
C LEU A 182 -4.92 1.47 -22.45
N THR A 183 -4.59 0.23 -22.07
CA THR A 183 -4.92 -0.95 -22.87
C THR A 183 -6.44 -1.19 -22.91
N SER A 184 -7.11 -1.18 -21.74
CA SER A 184 -8.56 -1.40 -21.68
C SER A 184 -9.34 -0.27 -22.34
N GLY A 185 -8.92 0.99 -22.15
CA GLY A 185 -9.50 2.16 -22.81
C GLY A 185 -9.35 2.08 -24.34
N GLY A 186 -8.16 1.69 -24.83
CA GLY A 186 -7.91 1.50 -26.25
C GLY A 186 -8.81 0.42 -26.88
N ILE A 187 -8.99 -0.71 -26.20
CA ILE A 187 -9.90 -1.78 -26.66
C ILE A 187 -11.35 -1.27 -26.70
N GLN A 188 -11.80 -0.54 -25.68
CA GLN A 188 -13.16 0.00 -25.63
C GLN A 188 -13.41 0.99 -26.77
N VAL A 189 -12.44 1.88 -27.06
CA VAL A 189 -12.52 2.80 -28.20
C VAL A 189 -12.58 2.05 -29.51
N ALA A 190 -11.77 1.02 -29.70
CA ALA A 190 -11.78 0.21 -30.92
C ALA A 190 -13.15 -0.49 -31.15
N ILE A 191 -13.71 -1.07 -30.08
CA ILE A 191 -15.06 -1.69 -30.13
C ILE A 191 -16.12 -0.64 -30.48
N PHE A 192 -16.06 0.53 -29.84
CA PHE A 192 -16.98 1.64 -30.12
C PHE A 192 -16.93 2.05 -31.59
N VAL A 193 -15.73 2.27 -32.14
CA VAL A 193 -15.54 2.64 -33.54
C VAL A 193 -16.12 1.56 -34.49
N ALA A 194 -15.83 0.30 -34.19
CA ALA A 194 -16.37 -0.81 -35.04
C ALA A 194 -17.90 -0.87 -35.01
N VAL A 195 -18.51 -0.76 -33.82
CA VAL A 195 -19.98 -0.77 -33.69
C VAL A 195 -20.61 0.45 -34.37
N PHE A 196 -20.00 1.62 -34.22
CA PHE A 196 -20.48 2.85 -34.86
C PHE A 196 -20.45 2.76 -36.37
N PHE A 197 -19.35 2.25 -36.97
CA PHE A 197 -19.26 2.03 -38.42
C PHE A 197 -20.28 1.02 -38.92
N LEU A 198 -20.45 -0.10 -38.24
CA LEU A 198 -21.44 -1.11 -38.59
C LEU A 198 -22.85 -0.52 -38.59
N THR A 199 -23.19 0.25 -37.57
CA THR A 199 -24.50 0.90 -37.46
C THR A 199 -24.70 1.94 -38.56
N ALA A 200 -23.66 2.74 -38.90
CA ALA A 200 -23.72 3.74 -39.98
C ALA A 200 -23.91 3.13 -41.36
N VAL A 201 -23.42 1.90 -41.57
CA VAL A 201 -23.62 1.16 -42.85
C VAL A 201 -25.03 0.59 -42.98
N VAL A 202 -25.64 0.17 -41.85
CA VAL A 202 -26.99 -0.44 -41.82
C VAL A 202 -28.08 0.62 -41.88
N LEU A 203 -27.87 1.83 -41.36
CA LEU A 203 -28.83 2.96 -41.42
C LEU A 203 -28.77 3.71 -42.75
#